data_154ca20e6acf6001c1cd3a6415aa4d3e
#
_entry.id   154ca20e6acf6001c1cd3a6415aa4d3e
#
_cell.length_a   1.000
_cell.length_b   1.000
_cell.length_c   1.000
_cell.angle_alpha   90.00
_cell.angle_beta   90.00
_cell.angle_gamma   90.00
#
_symmetry.space_group_name_H-M   'P 1'
#
loop_
_entity.id
_entity.type
_entity.pdbx_description
1 polymer ?
#
loop_
_entity_poly.entity_id
_entity_poly.type
_entity_poly.pdbx_seq_one_letter_code
_entity_poly.pdbx_strand_id
1 'polypeptide(L)'
;MVIIGSMWFIYHQARNPAATAETRAINIAQKYAKLQHPDGFYTYHRNATYYTVSGKDVDNHGIFVLINEKGNHATVYRQSSGISKNDALEKTWSTKKPQKVLNINFGLYQSKPVWEIVYRSVKGRLCYLTLDFKTGNTIQLIENI
;
A
#
# COMPACT_ATOMS: atom_id res chain seq x y z
N MET A 1 1.71 12.05 -23.32
CA MET A 1 0.74 11.49 -22.69
C MET A 1 0.77 11.54 -21.23
N VAL A 2 1.77 10.99 -20.64
CA VAL A 2 1.96 11.06 -19.21
C VAL A 2 2.07 12.50 -18.72
N ILE A 3 2.72 13.35 -19.52
CA ILE A 3 2.92 14.74 -19.14
C ILE A 3 1.61 15.48 -18.95
N ILE A 4 0.68 15.30 -19.87
CA ILE A 4 -0.61 15.97 -19.79
C ILE A 4 -1.39 15.48 -18.58
N GLY A 5 -1.39 14.20 -18.35
CA GLY A 5 -2.05 13.62 -17.19
C GLY A 5 -1.46 14.13 -15.89
N SER A 6 -0.11 14.25 -15.84
CA SER A 6 0.56 14.74 -14.66
C SER A 6 0.19 16.19 -14.35
N MET A 7 0.12 17.03 -15.36
CA MET A 7 -0.22 18.43 -15.15
C MET A 7 -1.63 18.60 -14.64
N TRP A 8 -2.57 17.89 -15.23
CA TRP A 8 -3.95 17.91 -14.77
C TRP A 8 -4.04 17.43 -13.33
N PHE A 9 -3.32 16.40 -13.02
CA PHE A 9 -3.32 15.80 -11.71
C PHE A 9 -2.78 16.75 -10.66
N ILE A 10 -1.67 17.41 -10.95
CA ILE A 10 -1.05 18.38 -10.05
C ILE A 10 -2.01 19.53 -9.78
N TYR A 11 -2.63 20.06 -10.81
CA TYR A 11 -3.57 21.15 -10.66
C TYR A 11 -4.73 20.74 -9.76
N HIS A 12 -5.25 19.56 -9.98
CA HIS A 12 -6.37 19.05 -9.20
C HIS A 12 -6.01 18.90 -7.74
N GLN A 13 -4.79 18.51 -7.49
CA GLN A 13 -4.33 18.14 -6.16
C GLN A 13 -3.91 19.31 -5.29
N ALA A 14 -3.78 20.46 -5.85
CA ALA A 14 -3.35 21.64 -5.10
C ALA A 14 -4.29 21.97 -3.94
N ARG A 15 -5.47 21.39 -3.92
CA ARG A 15 -6.48 21.69 -2.90
C ARG A 15 -6.66 20.58 -1.87
N ASN A 16 -5.94 19.47 -2.01
CA ASN A 16 -6.15 18.31 -1.14
C ASN A 16 -4.80 17.77 -0.69
N PRO A 17 -4.45 17.90 0.61
CA PRO A 17 -3.16 17.44 1.08
C PRO A 17 -2.91 15.94 0.88
N ALA A 18 -3.93 15.11 1.08
CA ALA A 18 -3.80 13.66 0.88
C ALA A 18 -3.53 13.36 -0.59
N ALA A 19 -4.24 14.04 -1.48
CA ALA A 19 -4.04 13.88 -2.91
C ALA A 19 -2.69 14.41 -3.35
N THR A 20 -2.16 15.42 -2.66
CA THR A 20 -0.81 15.93 -2.94
C THR A 20 0.24 14.88 -2.60
N ALA A 21 0.07 14.16 -1.50
CA ALA A 21 0.99 13.09 -1.14
C ALA A 21 0.95 11.97 -2.18
N GLU A 22 -0.22 11.65 -2.66
CA GLU A 22 -0.39 10.64 -3.71
C GLU A 22 0.31 11.06 -4.99
N THR A 23 0.12 12.30 -5.42
CA THR A 23 0.76 12.83 -6.63
C THR A 23 2.27 12.76 -6.51
N ARG A 24 2.78 13.16 -5.36
CA ARG A 24 4.21 13.15 -5.11
C ARG A 24 4.77 11.74 -5.16
N ALA A 25 4.07 10.80 -4.55
CA ALA A 25 4.49 9.41 -4.53
C ALA A 25 4.49 8.82 -5.94
N ILE A 26 3.46 9.11 -6.72
CA ILE A 26 3.38 8.63 -8.11
C ILE A 26 4.52 9.19 -8.94
N ASN A 27 4.83 10.48 -8.78
CA ASN A 27 5.93 11.09 -9.51
C ASN A 27 7.27 10.43 -9.16
N ILE A 28 7.48 10.16 -7.88
CA ILE A 28 8.71 9.48 -7.44
C ILE A 28 8.77 8.06 -8.02
N ALA A 29 7.66 7.34 -8.01
CA ALA A 29 7.62 5.99 -8.53
C ALA A 29 7.90 5.96 -10.03
N GLN A 30 7.36 6.92 -10.76
CA GLN A 30 7.59 7.02 -12.20
C GLN A 30 9.05 7.31 -12.51
N LYS A 31 9.65 8.17 -11.73
CA LYS A 31 11.03 8.58 -11.96
C LYS A 31 12.02 7.52 -11.51
N TYR A 32 11.78 6.94 -10.35
CA TYR A 32 12.71 6.01 -9.71
C TYR A 32 12.59 4.59 -10.22
N ALA A 33 11.36 4.12 -10.39
CA ALA A 33 11.09 2.73 -10.72
C ALA A 33 10.52 2.55 -12.13
N LYS A 34 10.44 3.63 -12.89
CA LYS A 34 9.90 3.62 -14.26
C LYS A 34 8.47 3.08 -14.29
N LEU A 35 7.70 3.44 -13.30
CA LEU A 35 6.30 3.04 -13.22
C LEU A 35 5.52 3.74 -14.33
N GLN A 36 4.73 2.99 -15.10
CA GLN A 36 3.98 3.56 -16.22
C GLN A 36 2.48 3.61 -15.98
N HIS A 37 1.95 2.61 -15.29
CA HIS A 37 0.51 2.50 -15.11
C HIS A 37 0.19 2.35 -13.63
N PRO A 38 0.17 3.47 -12.88
CA PRO A 38 -0.22 3.39 -11.47
C PRO A 38 -1.67 2.97 -11.34
N ASP A 39 -1.94 2.00 -10.48
CA ASP A 39 -3.29 1.50 -10.28
C ASP A 39 -3.70 1.42 -8.81
N GLY A 40 -2.83 1.83 -7.91
CA GLY A 40 -3.17 1.82 -6.50
C GLY A 40 -2.23 2.68 -5.68
N PHE A 41 -2.75 3.17 -4.57
CA PHE A 41 -1.98 4.01 -3.65
C PHE A 41 -2.35 3.61 -2.24
N TYR A 42 -1.33 3.36 -1.41
CA TYR A 42 -1.52 2.94 -0.03
C TYR A 42 -0.74 3.83 0.90
N THR A 43 -1.32 4.14 2.04
CA THR A 43 -0.66 4.89 3.09
C THR A 43 -0.55 4.01 4.33
N TYR A 44 0.64 3.87 4.86
CA TYR A 44 0.91 3.02 6.01
C TYR A 44 1.44 3.90 7.14
N HIS A 45 0.71 3.91 8.26
CA HIS A 45 1.08 4.71 9.44
C HIS A 45 1.20 3.80 10.64
N ARG A 46 2.41 3.47 11.01
CA ARG A 46 2.68 2.73 12.25
C ARG A 46 3.84 3.43 12.96
N ASN A 47 4.99 2.76 13.06
CA ASN A 47 6.16 3.42 13.64
C ASN A 47 6.69 4.53 12.75
N ALA A 48 6.44 4.42 11.46
CA ALA A 48 6.83 5.41 10.47
C ALA A 48 5.77 5.44 9.40
N THR A 49 5.77 6.50 8.61
CA THR A 49 4.81 6.66 7.51
C THR A 49 5.47 6.26 6.20
N TYR A 50 4.78 5.45 5.43
CA TYR A 50 5.22 5.03 4.11
C TYR A 50 4.08 5.21 3.12
N TYR A 51 4.43 5.57 1.90
CA TYR A 51 3.49 5.65 0.79
C TYR A 51 3.89 4.61 -0.23
N THR A 52 2.92 3.83 -0.69
CA THR A 52 3.18 2.77 -1.66
C THR A 52 2.33 2.99 -2.88
N VAL A 53 2.97 2.95 -4.05
CA VAL A 53 2.26 3.05 -5.33
C VAL A 53 2.36 1.69 -5.99
N SER A 54 1.23 1.14 -6.42
CA SER A 54 1.22 -0.10 -7.18
C SER A 54 0.95 0.21 -8.65
N GLY A 55 1.43 -0.67 -9.51
CA GLY A 55 1.21 -0.52 -10.94
C GLY A 55 2.18 -1.38 -11.72
N LYS A 56 2.33 -1.05 -13.01
CA LYS A 56 3.22 -1.78 -13.89
C LYS A 56 4.36 -0.90 -14.36
N ASP A 57 5.54 -1.49 -14.47
CA ASP A 57 6.71 -0.78 -14.96
C ASP A 57 6.80 -0.84 -16.49
N VAL A 58 7.91 -0.34 -17.05
CA VAL A 58 8.09 -0.29 -18.50
C VAL A 58 8.11 -1.67 -19.14
N ASP A 59 8.45 -2.70 -18.37
CA ASP A 59 8.50 -4.09 -18.87
C ASP A 59 7.21 -4.83 -18.58
N ASN A 60 6.17 -4.11 -18.15
CA ASN A 60 4.85 -4.67 -17.85
C ASN A 60 4.86 -5.61 -16.65
N HIS A 61 5.82 -5.44 -15.75
CA HIS A 61 5.85 -6.18 -14.49
C HIS A 61 5.05 -5.43 -13.42
N GLY A 62 4.21 -6.16 -12.69
CA GLY A 62 3.52 -5.57 -11.54
C GLY A 62 4.52 -5.31 -10.41
N ILE A 63 4.53 -4.09 -9.89
CA ILE A 63 5.44 -3.69 -8.83
C ILE A 63 4.72 -2.89 -7.77
N PHE A 64 5.31 -2.88 -6.57
CA PHE A 64 4.99 -1.94 -5.51
C PHE A 64 6.22 -1.06 -5.30
N VAL A 65 6.02 0.25 -5.30
CA VAL A 65 7.09 1.20 -5.00
C VAL A 65 6.79 1.79 -3.64
N LEU A 66 7.58 1.43 -2.64
CA LEU A 66 7.39 1.85 -1.27
C LEU A 66 8.32 3.01 -0.98
N ILE A 67 7.74 4.15 -0.58
CA ILE A 67 8.45 5.41 -0.46
C ILE A 67 8.31 5.89 0.98
N ASN A 68 9.41 6.36 1.57
CA ASN A 68 9.35 6.89 2.93
C ASN A 68 8.65 8.25 2.93
N GLU A 69 8.31 8.73 4.12
CA GLU A 69 7.53 9.96 4.27
C GLU A 69 8.21 11.15 3.63
N LYS A 70 9.53 11.24 3.75
CA LYS A 70 10.29 12.36 3.18
C LYS A 70 10.40 12.31 1.68
N GLY A 71 10.15 11.15 1.09
CA GLY A 71 10.23 10.99 -0.35
C GLY A 71 11.65 10.87 -0.90
N ASN A 72 12.64 10.61 -0.03
CA ASN A 72 14.03 10.51 -0.44
C ASN A 72 14.56 9.08 -0.48
N HIS A 73 13.70 8.09 -0.22
CA HIS A 73 14.10 6.69 -0.24
C HIS A 73 12.94 5.88 -0.78
N ALA A 74 13.20 5.06 -1.79
CA ALA A 74 12.19 4.22 -2.40
C ALA A 74 12.72 2.81 -2.58
N THR A 75 11.84 1.82 -2.36
CA THR A 75 12.17 0.42 -2.54
C THR A 75 11.13 -0.19 -3.46
N VAL A 76 11.58 -1.03 -4.40
CA VAL A 76 10.70 -1.67 -5.37
C VAL A 76 10.55 -3.14 -5.02
N TYR A 77 9.32 -3.62 -4.97
CA TYR A 77 9.02 -5.03 -4.80
C TYR A 77 8.21 -5.52 -5.98
N ARG A 78 8.55 -6.70 -6.50
CA ARG A 78 7.72 -7.35 -7.52
C ARG A 78 6.46 -7.88 -6.86
N GLN A 79 5.31 -7.62 -7.47
CA GLN A 79 4.05 -8.15 -6.93
C GLN A 79 4.05 -9.66 -6.92
N SER A 80 4.74 -10.28 -7.87
CA SER A 80 4.83 -11.73 -7.95
C SER A 80 5.72 -12.36 -6.88
N SER A 81 6.47 -11.56 -6.12
CA SER A 81 7.37 -12.10 -5.10
C SER A 81 6.69 -12.35 -3.76
N GLY A 82 5.41 -12.10 -3.66
CA GLY A 82 4.67 -12.31 -2.43
C GLY A 82 3.19 -12.53 -2.68
N ILE A 83 2.40 -12.42 -1.62
CA ILE A 83 0.96 -12.62 -1.72
C ILE A 83 0.31 -11.34 -2.27
N SER A 84 -0.78 -11.52 -3.01
CA SER A 84 -1.52 -10.40 -3.56
C SER A 84 -2.43 -9.78 -2.50
N LYS A 85 -2.99 -8.61 -2.82
CA LYS A 85 -4.00 -7.99 -1.99
C LYS A 85 -5.18 -8.93 -1.78
N ASN A 86 -5.63 -9.59 -2.85
CA ASN A 86 -6.75 -10.53 -2.75
C ASN A 86 -6.40 -11.72 -1.87
N ASP A 87 -5.17 -12.24 -1.97
CA ASP A 87 -4.73 -13.33 -1.10
C ASP A 87 -4.76 -12.90 0.37
N ALA A 88 -4.31 -11.70 0.66
CA ALA A 88 -4.31 -11.17 2.03
C ALA A 88 -5.73 -11.04 2.55
N LEU A 89 -6.63 -10.50 1.73
CA LEU A 89 -8.03 -10.37 2.12
C LEU A 89 -8.69 -11.73 2.32
N GLU A 90 -8.42 -12.66 1.42
CA GLU A 90 -9.00 -14.01 1.51
C GLU A 90 -8.55 -14.71 2.78
N LYS A 91 -7.27 -14.59 3.12
CA LYS A 91 -6.76 -15.16 4.36
C LYS A 91 -7.44 -14.54 5.57
N THR A 92 -7.64 -13.23 5.55
CA THR A 92 -8.30 -12.53 6.64
C THR A 92 -9.73 -13.04 6.82
N TRP A 93 -10.48 -13.14 5.72
CA TRP A 93 -11.85 -13.63 5.78
C TRP A 93 -11.94 -15.07 6.24
N SER A 94 -11.01 -15.93 5.83
CA SER A 94 -11.08 -17.34 6.18
C SER A 94 -10.59 -17.61 7.61
N THR A 95 -9.63 -16.86 8.11
CA THR A 95 -9.03 -17.15 9.42
C THR A 95 -9.61 -16.30 10.55
N LYS A 96 -9.96 -15.05 10.28
CA LYS A 96 -10.45 -14.13 11.30
C LYS A 96 -11.96 -13.94 11.24
N LYS A 97 -12.57 -14.26 10.12
CA LYS A 97 -14.02 -14.15 9.91
C LYS A 97 -14.55 -12.81 10.41
N PRO A 98 -14.03 -11.71 9.85
CA PRO A 98 -14.41 -10.38 10.33
C PRO A 98 -15.86 -10.08 10.01
N GLN A 99 -16.45 -9.17 10.78
CA GLN A 99 -17.74 -8.62 10.42
C GLN A 99 -17.61 -7.73 9.18
N LYS A 100 -16.53 -6.96 9.13
CA LYS A 100 -16.31 -6.01 8.04
C LYS A 100 -14.82 -5.69 7.94
N VAL A 101 -14.31 -5.67 6.72
CA VAL A 101 -12.95 -5.19 6.46
C VAL A 101 -13.06 -3.69 6.16
N LEU A 102 -12.29 -2.89 6.90
CA LEU A 102 -12.36 -1.44 6.80
C LEU A 102 -11.30 -0.89 5.86
N ASN A 103 -10.11 -1.48 5.85
CA ASN A 103 -9.02 -0.96 5.04
C ASN A 103 -7.94 -2.01 4.85
N ILE A 104 -7.13 -1.83 3.81
CA ILE A 104 -5.94 -2.64 3.60
C ILE A 104 -4.85 -1.72 3.06
N ASN A 105 -3.66 -1.83 3.63
CA ASN A 105 -2.52 -1.02 3.25
C ASN A 105 -1.28 -1.87 3.09
N PHE A 106 -0.36 -1.40 2.26
CA PHE A 106 0.94 -2.02 2.05
C PHE A 106 1.99 -1.12 2.68
N GLY A 107 2.85 -1.69 3.50
CA GLY A 107 3.85 -0.90 4.20
C GLY A 107 5.08 -1.70 4.56
N LEU A 108 5.86 -1.14 5.47
CA LEU A 108 7.10 -1.76 5.94
C LEU A 108 7.04 -1.85 7.46
N TYR A 109 7.22 -3.04 7.98
CA TYR A 109 7.20 -3.28 9.42
C TYR A 109 8.43 -4.09 9.79
N GLN A 110 9.27 -3.53 10.65
CA GLN A 110 10.53 -4.16 11.05
C GLN A 110 11.36 -4.59 9.83
N SER A 111 11.47 -3.70 8.88
CA SER A 111 12.22 -3.90 7.63
C SER A 111 11.66 -4.97 6.70
N LYS A 112 10.43 -5.37 6.91
CA LYS A 112 9.75 -6.36 6.05
C LYS A 112 8.56 -5.74 5.35
N PRO A 113 8.37 -5.99 4.06
CA PRO A 113 7.15 -5.54 3.40
C PRO A 113 5.96 -6.32 3.91
N VAL A 114 4.87 -5.63 4.21
CA VAL A 114 3.70 -6.23 4.86
C VAL A 114 2.41 -5.71 4.27
N TRP A 115 1.35 -6.52 4.38
CA TRP A 115 -0.02 -6.07 4.23
C TRP A 115 -0.61 -5.83 5.61
N GLU A 116 -1.24 -4.69 5.81
CA GLU A 116 -1.96 -4.40 7.03
C GLU A 116 -3.44 -4.36 6.72
N ILE A 117 -4.22 -5.21 7.37
CA ILE A 117 -5.67 -5.25 7.18
C ILE A 117 -6.32 -4.74 8.46
N VAL A 118 -7.15 -3.72 8.32
CA VAL A 118 -7.92 -3.18 9.43
C VAL A 118 -9.33 -3.69 9.28
N TYR A 119 -9.82 -4.35 10.30
CA TYR A 119 -11.15 -4.93 10.23
C TYR A 119 -11.87 -4.81 11.58
N ARG A 120 -13.17 -4.98 11.51
CA ARG A 120 -14.02 -5.02 12.71
C ARG A 120 -14.44 -6.46 12.95
N SER A 121 -14.20 -6.96 14.15
CA SER A 121 -14.57 -8.32 14.49
C SER A 121 -16.06 -8.43 14.72
N VAL A 122 -16.56 -9.67 14.79
CA VAL A 122 -17.99 -9.90 15.08
C VAL A 122 -18.40 -9.34 16.44
N LYS A 123 -17.43 -9.16 17.33
CA LYS A 123 -17.68 -8.54 18.64
C LYS A 123 -17.61 -7.02 18.60
N GLY A 124 -17.41 -6.45 17.42
CA GLY A 124 -17.33 -5.01 17.26
C GLY A 124 -15.98 -4.40 17.56
N ARG A 125 -14.97 -5.20 17.77
CA ARG A 125 -13.62 -4.70 18.07
C ARG A 125 -12.89 -4.30 16.81
N LEU A 126 -12.11 -3.23 16.91
CA LEU A 126 -11.27 -2.79 15.82
C LEU A 126 -9.96 -3.58 15.87
N CYS A 127 -9.63 -4.26 14.79
CA CYS A 127 -8.47 -5.15 14.73
C CYS A 127 -7.52 -4.74 13.63
N TYR A 128 -6.22 -4.90 13.90
CA TYR A 128 -5.16 -4.62 12.94
C TYR A 128 -4.35 -5.90 12.74
N LEU A 129 -4.43 -6.47 11.55
CA LEU A 129 -3.73 -7.71 11.21
C LEU A 129 -2.60 -7.37 10.26
N THR A 130 -1.38 -7.75 10.63
CA THR A 130 -0.19 -7.52 9.80
C THR A 130 0.28 -8.87 9.27
N LEU A 131 0.32 -8.99 7.94
CA LEU A 131 0.77 -10.19 7.25
C LEU A 131 2.06 -9.92 6.50
N ASP A 132 2.99 -10.86 6.56
CA ASP A 132 4.22 -10.80 5.79
C ASP A 132 3.87 -10.87 4.30
N PHE A 133 4.33 -9.90 3.52
CA PHE A 133 4.04 -9.88 2.09
C PHE A 133 4.61 -11.11 1.39
N LYS A 134 5.81 -11.53 1.75
CA LYS A 134 6.48 -12.61 1.04
C LYS A 134 5.91 -13.99 1.34
N THR A 135 5.49 -14.23 2.58
CA THR A 135 5.05 -15.54 3.01
C THR A 135 3.56 -15.64 3.29
N GLY A 136 2.92 -14.52 3.59
CA GLY A 136 1.53 -14.52 4.02
C GLY A 136 1.35 -14.85 5.49
N ASN A 137 2.43 -15.07 6.22
CA ASN A 137 2.35 -15.42 7.64
C ASN A 137 1.92 -14.21 8.47
N THR A 138 1.19 -14.47 9.55
CA THR A 138 0.80 -13.41 10.48
C THR A 138 2.02 -12.96 11.27
N ILE A 139 2.31 -11.65 11.19
CA ILE A 139 3.37 -11.06 11.99
C ILE A 139 2.81 -10.54 13.30
N GLN A 140 1.64 -9.91 13.24
CA GLN A 140 1.07 -9.27 14.41
C GLN A 140 -0.43 -9.17 14.26
N LEU A 141 -1.13 -9.28 15.38
CA LEU A 141 -2.56 -9.01 15.46
C LEU A 141 -2.81 -8.15 16.68
N ILE A 142 -3.39 -6.99 16.46
CA ILE A 142 -3.78 -6.09 17.53
C ILE A 142 -5.29 -6.02 17.55
N GLU A 143 -5.88 -6.34 18.72
CA GLU A 143 -7.31 -6.22 18.90
C GLU A 143 -7.59 -5.09 19.87
N ASN A 144 -8.24 -4.06 19.37
CA ASN A 144 -8.62 -2.92 20.19
C ASN A 144 -9.96 -3.20 20.85
N ILE A 145 -10.04 -2.81 22.09
CA ILE A 145 -11.25 -3.03 22.86
C ILE A 145 -12.20 -1.86 22.74
#